data_e4d8f0480fb78159382007f585d2eb09
#
_entry.id   e4d8f0480fb78159382007f585d2eb09
#
_cell.length_a   1.000
_cell.length_b   1.000
_cell.length_c   1.000
_cell.angle_alpha   90.00
_cell.angle_beta   90.00
_cell.angle_gamma   90.00
#
_symmetry.space_group_name_H-M   'P 1'
#
loop_
_entity.id
_entity.type
_entity.pdbx_description
1 polymer ?
#
loop_
_entity_poly.entity_id
_entity_poly.type
_entity_poly.pdbx_seq_one_letter_code
_entity_poly.pdbx_strand_id
1 'polypeptide(L)'
;MNILVSGATGFIGSHTCVSLLEEGHNVIAFDNFFNSKENVIEHIKELSGRDFVFYNADMTNQDDMEKIFSENQIDCVIHFAGYKAVGESVQIPLSYYHNNIYGTLCLLNVMKSHNVKKIIFSSSATVYGNPASLPIKEDFPLS
;
A
#
# COMPACT_ATOMS: atom_id res chain seq x y z
N MET A 1 8.99 10.60 -11.12
CA MET A 1 9.00 10.63 -9.65
C MET A 1 9.37 9.25 -9.14
N ASN A 2 9.99 9.17 -7.97
CA ASN A 2 10.24 7.91 -7.27
C ASN A 2 9.08 7.67 -6.30
N ILE A 3 8.27 6.67 -6.56
CA ILE A 3 7.03 6.42 -5.81
C ILE A 3 7.15 5.10 -5.06
N LEU A 4 7.00 5.15 -3.74
CA LEU A 4 6.92 3.96 -2.91
C LEU A 4 5.48 3.46 -2.87
N VAL A 5 5.27 2.18 -3.21
CA VAL A 5 3.96 1.53 -3.17
C VAL A 5 3.97 0.42 -2.11
N SER A 6 3.15 0.55 -1.09
CA SER A 6 2.94 -0.50 -0.08
C SER A 6 1.77 -1.41 -0.46
N GLY A 7 1.85 -2.68 -0.13
CA GLY A 7 0.84 -3.66 -0.54
C GLY A 7 0.84 -3.87 -2.05
N ALA A 8 2.02 -3.81 -2.64
CA ALA A 8 2.24 -3.74 -4.08
C ALA A 8 1.84 -5.02 -4.83
N THR A 9 1.85 -6.18 -4.17
CA THR A 9 1.46 -7.46 -4.78
C THR A 9 -0.01 -7.81 -4.56
N GLY A 10 -0.75 -6.97 -3.82
CA GLY A 10 -2.21 -7.03 -3.74
C GLY A 10 -2.87 -6.62 -5.05
N PHE A 11 -4.18 -6.88 -5.18
CA PHE A 11 -4.93 -6.63 -6.43
C PHE A 11 -4.82 -5.17 -6.90
N ILE A 12 -5.16 -4.19 -6.04
CA ILE A 12 -5.10 -2.78 -6.41
C ILE A 12 -3.65 -2.31 -6.57
N GLY A 13 -2.77 -2.71 -5.63
CA GLY A 13 -1.35 -2.32 -5.64
C GLY A 13 -0.63 -2.73 -6.92
N SER A 14 -0.82 -3.98 -7.38
CA SER A 14 -0.17 -4.49 -8.59
C SER A 14 -0.60 -3.74 -9.85
N HIS A 15 -1.90 -3.50 -10.03
CA HIS A 15 -2.41 -2.70 -11.15
C HIS A 15 -1.90 -1.25 -11.11
N THR A 16 -1.81 -0.66 -9.92
CA THR A 16 -1.24 0.69 -9.75
C THR A 16 0.24 0.71 -10.11
N CYS A 17 1.02 -0.31 -9.70
CA CYS A 17 2.44 -0.41 -10.09
C CYS A 17 2.60 -0.46 -11.62
N VAL A 18 1.78 -1.26 -12.32
CA VAL A 18 1.81 -1.31 -13.80
C VAL A 18 1.56 0.09 -14.38
N SER A 19 0.47 0.75 -13.99
CA SER A 19 0.12 2.07 -14.51
C SER A 19 1.20 3.12 -14.23
N LEU A 20 1.80 3.13 -13.03
CA LEU A 20 2.88 4.05 -12.69
C LEU A 20 4.14 3.82 -13.55
N LEU A 21 4.48 2.55 -13.81
CA LEU A 21 5.61 2.19 -14.66
C LEU A 21 5.37 2.60 -16.11
N GLU A 22 4.16 2.36 -16.65
CA GLU A 22 3.76 2.79 -18.00
C GLU A 22 3.83 4.30 -18.17
N GLU A 23 3.43 5.07 -17.16
CA GLU A 23 3.53 6.54 -17.12
C GLU A 23 4.96 7.06 -16.90
N GLY A 24 5.96 6.17 -16.83
CA GLY A 24 7.37 6.55 -16.74
C GLY A 24 7.86 6.91 -15.35
N HIS A 25 7.13 6.57 -14.29
CA HIS A 25 7.61 6.72 -12.92
C HIS A 25 8.59 5.61 -12.53
N ASN A 26 9.44 5.89 -11.54
CA ASN A 26 10.24 4.87 -10.87
C ASN A 26 9.44 4.33 -9.70
N VAL A 27 9.16 3.05 -9.71
CA VAL A 27 8.41 2.38 -8.65
C VAL A 27 9.39 1.68 -7.70
N ILE A 28 9.27 1.98 -6.42
CA ILE A 28 9.81 1.20 -5.31
C ILE A 28 8.59 0.54 -4.67
N ALA A 29 8.62 -0.76 -4.47
CA ALA A 29 7.45 -1.49 -4.01
C ALA A 29 7.81 -2.41 -2.85
N PHE A 30 6.88 -2.63 -1.92
CA PHE A 30 7.03 -3.66 -0.92
C PHE A 30 5.71 -4.36 -0.58
N ASP A 31 5.84 -5.60 -0.16
CA ASP A 31 4.77 -6.45 0.34
C ASP A 31 5.36 -7.55 1.22
N ASN A 32 4.61 -8.11 2.17
CA ASN A 32 5.03 -9.25 2.98
C ASN A 32 4.40 -10.57 2.52
N PHE A 33 3.66 -10.55 1.41
CA PHE A 33 2.94 -11.68 0.81
C PHE A 33 1.94 -12.38 1.75
N PHE A 34 1.44 -11.70 2.78
CA PHE A 34 0.49 -12.29 3.71
C PHE A 34 -0.77 -12.82 3.01
N ASN A 35 -1.30 -12.10 2.02
CA ASN A 35 -2.49 -12.47 1.24
C ASN A 35 -2.30 -12.34 -0.28
N SER A 36 -1.07 -12.30 -0.73
CA SER A 36 -0.67 -12.20 -2.14
C SER A 36 0.38 -13.26 -2.49
N LYS A 37 0.89 -13.24 -3.70
CA LYS A 37 1.88 -14.22 -4.19
C LYS A 37 3.05 -13.55 -4.86
N GLU A 38 4.23 -14.12 -4.70
CA GLU A 38 5.48 -13.60 -5.25
C GLU A 38 5.48 -13.48 -6.78
N ASN A 39 4.79 -14.40 -7.48
CA ASN A 39 4.71 -14.36 -8.96
C ASN A 39 4.04 -13.10 -9.52
N VAL A 40 3.34 -12.31 -8.69
CA VAL A 40 2.77 -11.02 -9.09
C VAL A 40 3.85 -10.03 -9.50
N ILE A 41 5.06 -10.13 -8.93
CA ILE A 41 6.20 -9.28 -9.30
C ILE A 41 6.53 -9.44 -10.79
N GLU A 42 6.64 -10.67 -11.24
CA GLU A 42 6.94 -10.95 -12.65
C GLU A 42 5.79 -10.50 -13.57
N HIS A 43 4.53 -10.67 -13.16
CA HIS A 43 3.39 -10.17 -13.93
C HIS A 43 3.39 -8.64 -14.06
N ILE A 44 3.79 -7.90 -13.01
CA ILE A 44 3.93 -6.43 -13.10
C ILE A 44 5.00 -6.06 -14.15
N LYS A 45 6.15 -6.75 -14.15
CA LYS A 45 7.23 -6.52 -15.12
C LYS A 45 6.81 -6.86 -16.56
N GLU A 46 6.17 -8.01 -16.73
CA GLU A 46 5.67 -8.45 -18.04
C GLU A 46 4.65 -7.46 -18.63
N LEU A 47 3.68 -7.03 -17.84
CA LEU A 47 2.62 -6.13 -18.29
C LEU A 47 3.14 -4.71 -18.57
N SER A 48 4.00 -4.17 -17.71
CA SER A 48 4.54 -2.83 -17.89
C SER A 48 5.72 -2.76 -18.87
N GLY A 49 6.36 -3.89 -19.16
CA GLY A 49 7.61 -3.96 -19.95
C GLY A 49 8.79 -3.28 -19.23
N ARG A 50 8.74 -3.07 -17.92
CA ARG A 50 9.75 -2.34 -17.14
C ARG A 50 10.10 -3.06 -15.84
N ASP A 51 11.36 -2.93 -15.42
CA ASP A 51 11.81 -3.34 -14.11
C ASP A 51 11.50 -2.29 -13.04
N PHE A 52 11.39 -2.74 -11.79
CA PHE A 52 11.21 -1.89 -10.61
C PHE A 52 11.89 -2.51 -9.39
N VAL A 53 12.08 -1.70 -8.34
CA VAL A 53 12.69 -2.16 -7.09
C VAL A 53 11.62 -2.76 -6.20
N PHE A 54 11.86 -3.99 -5.70
CA PHE A 54 10.92 -4.68 -4.81
C PHE A 54 11.62 -5.15 -3.53
N TYR A 55 10.92 -4.99 -2.40
CA TYR A 55 11.31 -5.47 -1.09
C TYR A 55 10.26 -6.42 -0.53
N ASN A 56 10.68 -7.63 -0.14
CA ASN A 56 9.86 -8.46 0.74
C ASN A 56 10.04 -7.89 2.16
N ALA A 57 9.07 -7.10 2.63
CA ALA A 57 9.17 -6.33 3.86
C ALA A 57 7.82 -6.19 4.54
N ASP A 58 7.83 -6.10 5.86
CA ASP A 58 6.64 -5.91 6.68
C ASP A 58 6.59 -4.46 7.20
N MET A 59 5.48 -3.75 6.94
CA MET A 59 5.34 -2.37 7.38
C MET A 59 5.29 -2.21 8.92
N THR A 60 5.04 -3.28 9.66
CA THR A 60 5.11 -3.28 11.13
C THR A 60 6.54 -3.40 11.66
N ASN A 61 7.49 -3.73 10.80
CA ASN A 61 8.90 -3.78 11.12
C ASN A 61 9.57 -2.44 10.74
N GLN A 62 9.95 -1.66 11.75
CA GLN A 62 10.56 -0.36 11.53
C GLN A 62 11.91 -0.43 10.81
N ASP A 63 12.69 -1.49 11.04
CA ASP A 63 14.00 -1.66 10.40
C ASP A 63 13.83 -1.93 8.89
N ASP A 64 12.80 -2.69 8.50
CA ASP A 64 12.46 -2.89 7.09
C ASP A 64 12.09 -1.56 6.42
N MET A 65 11.26 -0.76 7.08
CA MET A 65 10.88 0.56 6.56
C MET A 65 12.08 1.50 6.47
N GLU A 66 12.90 1.57 7.51
CA GLU A 66 14.13 2.40 7.51
C GLU A 66 15.08 1.98 6.39
N LYS A 67 15.26 0.69 6.16
CA LYS A 67 16.07 0.17 5.06
C LYS A 67 15.58 0.67 3.71
N ILE A 68 14.27 0.54 3.43
CA ILE A 68 13.67 0.97 2.15
C ILE A 68 13.94 2.46 1.91
N PHE A 69 13.72 3.29 2.93
CA PHE A 69 13.87 4.74 2.79
C PHE A 69 15.35 5.19 2.74
N SER A 70 16.25 4.46 3.39
CA SER A 70 17.69 4.77 3.35
C SER A 70 18.36 4.39 2.03
N GLU A 71 17.88 3.33 1.39
CA GLU A 71 18.42 2.83 0.11
C GLU A 71 17.81 3.54 -1.11
N ASN A 72 16.70 4.29 -0.95
CA ASN A 72 15.97 4.91 -2.06
C ASN A 72 15.62 6.37 -1.79
N GLN A 73 15.75 7.22 -2.79
CA GLN A 73 15.16 8.54 -2.77
C GLN A 73 13.68 8.44 -3.09
N ILE A 74 12.79 8.73 -2.13
CA ILE A 74 11.34 8.62 -2.28
C ILE A 74 10.71 10.00 -2.31
N ASP A 75 9.90 10.28 -3.34
CA ASP A 75 9.18 11.55 -3.51
C ASP A 75 7.76 11.50 -2.94
N CYS A 76 7.13 10.32 -2.99
CA CYS A 76 5.73 10.11 -2.59
C CYS A 76 5.51 8.64 -2.20
N VAL A 77 4.56 8.43 -1.30
CA VAL A 77 4.10 7.08 -0.89
C VAL A 77 2.66 6.89 -1.35
N ILE A 78 2.34 5.72 -1.93
CA ILE A 78 0.97 5.24 -2.13
C ILE A 78 0.76 4.03 -1.22
N HIS A 79 -0.17 4.15 -0.29
CA HIS A 79 -0.36 3.19 0.77
C HIS A 79 -1.62 2.35 0.56
N PHE A 80 -1.43 1.10 0.09
CA PHE A 80 -2.48 0.10 -0.08
C PHE A 80 -2.42 -1.01 0.97
N ALA A 81 -1.26 -1.23 1.60
CA ALA A 81 -1.08 -2.30 2.57
C ALA A 81 -2.12 -2.21 3.71
N GLY A 82 -2.73 -3.34 4.02
CA GLY A 82 -3.70 -3.44 5.10
C GLY A 82 -4.59 -4.68 4.96
N TYR A 83 -4.95 -5.28 6.08
CA TYR A 83 -5.89 -6.39 6.13
C TYR A 83 -7.31 -5.88 5.87
N LYS A 84 -8.07 -6.53 5.00
CA LYS A 84 -9.37 -6.06 4.50
C LYS A 84 -10.52 -7.07 4.69
N ALA A 85 -10.25 -8.26 5.21
CA ALA A 85 -11.28 -9.30 5.38
C ALA A 85 -12.17 -9.01 6.60
N VAL A 86 -13.38 -8.51 6.37
CA VAL A 86 -14.31 -8.06 7.42
C VAL A 86 -14.61 -9.18 8.42
N GLY A 87 -14.92 -10.39 7.95
CA GLY A 87 -15.22 -11.53 8.84
C GLY A 87 -14.04 -11.93 9.73
N GLU A 88 -12.83 -11.90 9.20
CA GLU A 88 -11.60 -12.19 9.95
C GLU A 88 -11.28 -11.11 10.99
N SER A 89 -11.52 -9.84 10.66
CA SER A 89 -11.27 -8.72 11.57
C SER A 89 -12.05 -8.80 12.90
N VAL A 90 -13.22 -9.41 12.87
CA VAL A 90 -14.04 -9.66 14.07
C VAL A 90 -13.45 -10.79 14.93
N GLN A 91 -12.81 -11.77 14.30
CA GLN A 91 -12.22 -12.91 15.00
C GLN A 91 -10.85 -12.60 15.60
N ILE A 92 -10.03 -11.81 14.90
CA ILE A 92 -8.66 -11.45 15.30
C ILE A 92 -8.42 -9.92 15.27
N PRO A 93 -9.23 -9.12 16.00
CA PRO A 93 -9.20 -7.66 15.87
C PRO A 93 -7.84 -7.04 16.22
N LEU A 94 -7.12 -7.58 17.20
CA LEU A 94 -5.82 -7.05 17.60
C LEU A 94 -4.77 -7.17 16.48
N SER A 95 -4.81 -8.24 15.70
CA SER A 95 -3.92 -8.39 14.53
C SER A 95 -4.23 -7.34 13.46
N TYR A 96 -5.52 -7.02 13.26
CA TYR A 96 -5.94 -5.95 12.35
C TYR A 96 -5.49 -4.57 12.83
N TYR A 97 -5.66 -4.27 14.11
CA TYR A 97 -5.15 -3.02 14.68
C TYR A 97 -3.63 -2.91 14.59
N HIS A 98 -2.93 -3.99 14.92
CA HIS A 98 -1.47 -4.00 14.82
C HIS A 98 -1.02 -3.79 13.37
N ASN A 99 -1.54 -4.56 12.43
CA ASN A 99 -1.13 -4.42 11.03
C ASN A 99 -1.56 -3.06 10.45
N ASN A 100 -2.85 -2.69 10.55
CA ASN A 100 -3.37 -1.54 9.81
C ASN A 100 -3.05 -0.20 10.48
N ILE A 101 -3.02 -0.14 11.81
CA ILE A 101 -2.76 1.11 12.54
C ILE A 101 -1.28 1.23 12.88
N TYR A 102 -0.71 0.26 13.60
CA TYR A 102 0.69 0.34 14.00
C TYR A 102 1.63 0.31 12.79
N GLY A 103 1.38 -0.54 11.80
CA GLY A 103 2.17 -0.56 10.57
C GLY A 103 2.12 0.79 9.82
N THR A 104 0.94 1.41 9.72
CA THR A 104 0.82 2.77 9.14
C THR A 104 1.60 3.79 9.96
N LEU A 105 1.59 3.71 11.29
CA LEU A 105 2.38 4.61 12.15
C LEU A 105 3.88 4.40 11.96
N CYS A 106 4.36 3.17 11.82
CA CYS A 106 5.76 2.88 11.48
C CYS A 106 6.16 3.55 10.16
N LEU A 107 5.35 3.35 9.11
CA LEU A 107 5.57 3.98 7.81
C LEU A 107 5.64 5.52 7.92
N LEU A 108 4.68 6.14 8.61
CA LEU A 108 4.63 7.60 8.79
C LEU A 108 5.81 8.14 9.61
N ASN A 109 6.29 7.40 10.61
CA ASN A 109 7.47 7.77 11.38
C ASN A 109 8.72 7.80 10.51
N VAL A 110 8.92 6.78 9.67
CA VAL A 110 10.07 6.72 8.76
C VAL A 110 9.95 7.78 7.65
N MET A 111 8.76 8.00 7.09
CA MET A 111 8.51 9.12 6.17
C MET A 111 8.92 10.46 6.79
N LYS A 112 8.59 10.67 8.07
CA LYS A 112 8.96 11.90 8.81
C LYS A 112 10.47 12.03 8.96
N SER A 113 11.19 10.97 9.36
CA SER A 113 12.65 10.99 9.54
C SER A 113 13.39 11.27 8.23
N HIS A 114 12.87 10.78 7.10
CA HIS A 114 13.41 11.01 5.75
C HIS A 114 12.84 12.23 5.03
N ASN A 115 12.04 13.08 5.72
CA ASN A 115 11.41 14.28 5.16
C ASN A 115 10.51 14.04 3.94
N VAL A 116 9.93 12.84 3.81
CA VAL A 116 8.93 12.50 2.77
C VAL A 116 7.56 12.93 3.29
N LYS A 117 6.91 13.89 2.61
CA LYS A 117 5.68 14.55 3.10
C LYS A 117 4.44 14.21 2.28
N LYS A 118 4.59 13.52 1.16
CA LYS A 118 3.47 13.21 0.27
C LYS A 118 3.06 11.76 0.46
N ILE A 119 1.80 11.57 0.83
CA ILE A 119 1.18 10.25 0.92
C ILE A 119 -0.20 10.26 0.29
N ILE A 120 -0.50 9.22 -0.46
CA ILE A 120 -1.84 8.88 -0.93
C ILE A 120 -2.27 7.65 -0.14
N PHE A 121 -3.33 7.77 0.64
CA PHE A 121 -3.86 6.68 1.45
C PHE A 121 -5.12 6.10 0.80
N SER A 122 -5.09 4.80 0.49
CA SER A 122 -6.26 4.09 0.00
C SER A 122 -7.23 3.83 1.14
N SER A 123 -8.22 4.65 1.26
CA SER A 123 -9.26 4.52 2.27
C SER A 123 -10.18 3.31 1.99
N SER A 124 -11.25 3.18 2.74
CA SER A 124 -12.21 2.08 2.66
C SER A 124 -13.59 2.57 2.21
N ALA A 125 -14.31 1.78 1.42
CA ALA A 125 -15.70 2.05 1.08
C ALA A 125 -16.63 2.09 2.31
N THR A 126 -16.20 1.53 3.44
CA THR A 126 -16.95 1.59 4.70
C THR A 126 -17.09 3.00 5.29
N VAL A 127 -16.32 3.98 4.79
CA VAL A 127 -16.48 5.39 5.16
C VAL A 127 -17.85 5.97 4.78
N TYR A 128 -18.55 5.32 3.84
CA TYR A 128 -19.92 5.72 3.45
C TYR A 128 -21.02 5.06 4.31
N GLY A 129 -20.66 4.20 5.29
CA GLY A 129 -21.62 3.53 6.17
C GLY A 129 -22.66 2.74 5.42
N ASN A 130 -23.94 2.99 5.72
CA ASN A 130 -25.07 2.42 5.00
C ASN A 130 -25.53 3.41 3.90
N PRO A 131 -25.10 3.24 2.66
CA PRO A 131 -25.40 4.20 1.60
C PRO A 131 -26.90 4.17 1.24
N ALA A 132 -27.45 5.31 0.85
CA ALA A 132 -28.85 5.44 0.48
C ALA A 132 -29.25 4.63 -0.77
N SER A 133 -28.27 4.34 -1.63
CA SER A 133 -28.49 3.52 -2.86
C SER A 133 -27.16 2.90 -3.33
N LEU A 134 -27.26 1.95 -4.28
CA LEU A 134 -26.15 1.37 -5.00
C LEU A 134 -26.27 1.69 -6.50
N PRO A 135 -25.15 1.89 -7.22
CA PRO A 135 -23.76 1.92 -6.72
C PRO A 135 -23.48 3.15 -5.87
N ILE A 136 -22.54 3.03 -4.92
CA ILE A 136 -22.08 4.15 -4.10
C ILE A 136 -21.39 5.19 -5.00
N LYS A 137 -21.72 6.48 -4.79
CA LYS A 137 -21.13 7.61 -5.51
C LYS A 137 -20.21 8.41 -4.58
N GLU A 138 -19.26 9.13 -5.18
CA GLU A 138 -18.26 9.91 -4.43
C GLU A 138 -18.84 11.10 -3.67
N ASP A 139 -20.03 11.58 -4.07
CA ASP A 139 -20.76 12.68 -3.43
C ASP A 139 -21.65 12.23 -2.26
N PHE A 140 -21.66 10.93 -1.93
CA PHE A 140 -22.44 10.43 -0.81
C PHE A 140 -21.86 10.89 0.52
N PRO A 141 -22.72 11.15 1.54
CA PRO A 141 -22.24 11.56 2.85
C PRO A 141 -21.36 10.47 3.48
N LEU A 142 -20.32 10.89 4.18
CA LEU A 142 -19.50 10.03 5.01
C LEU A 142 -20.15 9.82 6.36
N SER A 143 -19.99 8.64 6.97
CA SER A 143 -20.56 8.31 8.28
C SER A 143 -19.46 8.05 9.33
#